data_35fb48f8553d929bd822a109f2636b8f
#
_entry.id   35fb48f8553d929bd822a109f2636b8f
#
_cell.length_a   1.000
_cell.length_b   1.000
_cell.length_c   1.000
_cell.angle_alpha   90.00
_cell.angle_beta   90.00
_cell.angle_gamma   90.00
#
_symmetry.space_group_name_H-M   'P 1'
#
loop_
_entity.id
_entity.type
_entity.pdbx_description
1 polymer ?
#
loop_
_entity_poly.entity_id
_entity_poly.type
_entity_poly.pdbx_seq_one_letter_code
_entity_poly.pdbx_strand_id
1 'polypeptide(L)'
;MRRKTEARDRSSPDRQTTTPAGHAAQAAVAEVSAVVARGFDATDHMVNLELTTMPLTGGFPPRRPLEQLAATSLPGTHIRAVTPVKPPWRWIELLHGSLETTAPHPRTDRHSSLAETSALRVAQAIERHLGAVRIAARIGLVHEASSPAWQHAYALVTATHLAGLLVTVED
;
A
#
# COMPACT_ATOMS: atom_id res chain seq x y z
N MET A 1 -21.25 -4.12 -53.79
CA MET A 1 -20.08 -3.90 -52.90
C MET A 1 -20.58 -3.65 -51.47
N ARG A 2 -20.50 -4.67 -50.62
CA ARG A 2 -20.88 -4.58 -49.19
C ARG A 2 -19.58 -4.41 -48.40
N ARG A 3 -19.39 -3.25 -47.74
CA ARG A 3 -18.29 -3.03 -46.78
C ARG A 3 -18.61 -3.75 -45.47
N LYS A 4 -17.78 -4.70 -45.13
CA LYS A 4 -17.76 -5.46 -43.89
C LYS A 4 -17.15 -4.55 -42.83
N THR A 5 -17.98 -4.06 -41.90
CA THR A 5 -17.53 -3.29 -40.72
C THR A 5 -16.98 -4.30 -39.72
N GLU A 6 -15.64 -4.39 -39.59
CA GLU A 6 -15.00 -5.14 -38.53
C GLU A 6 -15.23 -4.39 -37.20
N ALA A 7 -16.05 -5.00 -36.36
CA ALA A 7 -16.17 -4.60 -34.96
C ALA A 7 -14.85 -4.89 -34.27
N ARG A 8 -14.07 -3.85 -33.96
CA ARG A 8 -12.93 -3.93 -33.04
C ARG A 8 -13.47 -4.34 -31.68
N ASP A 9 -13.21 -5.59 -31.34
CA ASP A 9 -13.33 -6.14 -30.00
C ASP A 9 -12.40 -5.32 -29.07
N ARG A 10 -13.00 -4.42 -28.32
CA ARG A 10 -12.28 -3.69 -27.26
C ARG A 10 -12.17 -4.66 -26.10
N SER A 11 -11.04 -5.40 -26.09
CA SER A 11 -10.59 -6.20 -24.95
C SER A 11 -10.73 -5.36 -23.68
N SER A 12 -11.63 -5.79 -22.81
CA SER A 12 -11.79 -5.24 -21.46
C SER A 12 -10.42 -5.23 -20.77
N PRO A 13 -10.07 -4.15 -20.02
CA PRO A 13 -8.82 -4.12 -19.29
C PRO A 13 -8.80 -5.32 -18.35
N ASP A 14 -7.75 -6.15 -18.48
CA ASP A 14 -7.49 -7.30 -17.63
C ASP A 14 -7.74 -6.92 -16.15
N ARG A 15 -8.79 -7.48 -15.58
CA ARG A 15 -9.00 -7.45 -14.14
C ARG A 15 -7.82 -8.19 -13.53
N GLN A 16 -6.89 -7.44 -12.97
CA GLN A 16 -5.75 -7.99 -12.26
C GLN A 16 -6.28 -8.87 -11.12
N THR A 17 -6.24 -10.17 -11.33
CA THR A 17 -6.74 -11.15 -10.37
C THR A 17 -5.73 -11.23 -9.24
N THR A 18 -6.08 -10.71 -8.08
CA THR A 18 -5.28 -10.86 -6.86
C THR A 18 -5.10 -12.35 -6.58
N THR A 19 -3.88 -12.77 -6.30
CA THR A 19 -3.59 -14.17 -5.99
C THR A 19 -4.13 -14.58 -4.61
N PRO A 20 -4.31 -15.88 -4.31
CA PRO A 20 -4.68 -16.33 -2.96
C PRO A 20 -3.69 -15.82 -1.89
N ALA A 21 -2.39 -15.78 -2.18
CA ALA A 21 -1.37 -15.23 -1.29
C ALA A 21 -1.55 -13.71 -1.09
N GLY A 22 -1.86 -12.98 -2.16
CA GLY A 22 -2.19 -11.57 -2.10
C GLY A 22 -3.42 -11.28 -1.23
N HIS A 23 -4.49 -12.03 -1.39
CA HIS A 23 -5.69 -11.91 -0.55
C HIS A 23 -5.40 -12.20 0.92
N ALA A 24 -4.60 -13.25 1.22
CA ALA A 24 -4.21 -13.57 2.58
C ALA A 24 -3.38 -12.45 3.23
N ALA A 25 -2.44 -11.85 2.48
CA ALA A 25 -1.65 -10.72 2.95
C ALA A 25 -2.54 -9.48 3.22
N GLN A 26 -3.46 -9.17 2.30
CA GLN A 26 -4.41 -8.06 2.45
C GLN A 26 -5.28 -8.23 3.69
N ALA A 27 -5.85 -9.42 3.90
CA ALA A 27 -6.66 -9.72 5.07
C ALA A 27 -5.86 -9.55 6.38
N ALA A 28 -4.62 -10.07 6.43
CA ALA A 28 -3.77 -9.94 7.61
C ALA A 28 -3.39 -8.46 7.90
N VAL A 29 -3.12 -7.65 6.87
CA VAL A 29 -2.86 -6.20 7.05
C VAL A 29 -4.14 -5.48 7.50
N ALA A 30 -5.31 -5.84 6.98
CA ALA A 30 -6.59 -5.26 7.42
C ALA A 30 -6.89 -5.54 8.91
N GLU A 31 -6.51 -6.71 9.42
CA GLU A 31 -6.60 -7.01 10.87
C GLU A 31 -5.69 -6.08 11.69
N VAL A 32 -4.46 -5.81 11.23
CA VAL A 32 -3.56 -4.85 11.89
C VAL A 32 -4.14 -3.44 11.81
N SER A 33 -4.67 -3.04 10.65
CA SER A 33 -5.34 -1.75 10.47
C SER A 33 -6.45 -1.53 11.49
N ALA A 34 -7.31 -2.53 11.71
CA ALA A 34 -8.37 -2.47 12.70
C ALA A 34 -7.87 -2.34 14.15
N VAL A 35 -6.68 -2.89 14.46
CA VAL A 35 -6.04 -2.72 15.77
C VAL A 35 -5.50 -1.30 15.93
N VAL A 36 -4.85 -0.75 14.91
CA VAL A 36 -4.32 0.62 14.89
C VAL A 36 -5.46 1.63 15.04
N ALA A 37 -6.51 1.49 14.22
CA ALA A 37 -7.69 2.36 14.27
C ALA A 37 -8.28 2.43 15.69
N ARG A 38 -8.54 1.28 16.32
CA ARG A 38 -9.04 1.24 17.70
C ARG A 38 -8.06 1.79 18.74
N GLY A 39 -6.76 1.61 18.52
CA GLY A 39 -5.73 2.05 19.48
C GLY A 39 -5.45 3.55 19.42
N PHE A 40 -5.72 4.18 18.28
CA PHE A 40 -5.57 5.61 18.05
C PHE A 40 -6.91 6.38 18.13
N ASP A 41 -8.01 5.68 18.44
CA ASP A 41 -9.39 6.17 18.46
C ASP A 41 -9.70 7.21 19.58
N ALA A 42 -8.68 7.83 20.16
CA ALA A 42 -8.86 8.92 21.14
C ALA A 42 -9.07 10.30 20.47
N THR A 43 -9.15 10.35 19.15
CA THR A 43 -9.26 11.59 18.36
C THR A 43 -10.21 11.40 17.17
N ASP A 44 -10.67 12.50 16.60
CA ASP A 44 -11.50 12.52 15.39
C ASP A 44 -10.79 12.02 14.13
N HIS A 45 -9.58 11.46 14.26
CA HIS A 45 -8.76 10.99 13.16
C HIS A 45 -8.77 9.46 13.05
N MET A 46 -9.21 8.93 11.92
CA MET A 46 -9.12 7.50 11.61
C MET A 46 -7.84 7.17 10.85
N VAL A 47 -6.97 6.36 11.46
CA VAL A 47 -5.79 5.80 10.76
C VAL A 47 -6.16 4.49 10.10
N ASN A 48 -5.90 4.39 8.79
CA ASN A 48 -6.16 3.19 8.01
C ASN A 48 -4.89 2.70 7.32
N LEU A 49 -4.72 1.37 7.28
CA LEU A 49 -3.66 0.67 6.55
C LEU A 49 -4.31 -0.18 5.45
N GLU A 50 -3.94 0.07 4.21
CA GLU A 50 -4.42 -0.70 3.07
C GLU A 50 -3.26 -1.34 2.32
N LEU A 51 -3.37 -2.63 2.01
CA LEU A 51 -2.44 -3.36 1.17
C LEU A 51 -3.10 -3.74 -0.15
N THR A 52 -2.51 -3.33 -1.25
CA THR A 52 -2.86 -3.79 -2.60
C THR A 52 -1.73 -4.64 -3.16
N THR A 53 -2.05 -5.75 -3.80
CA THR A 53 -1.06 -6.68 -4.33
C THR A 53 -1.32 -7.03 -5.77
N MET A 54 -0.25 -7.25 -6.53
CA MET A 54 -0.29 -7.78 -7.89
C MET A 54 0.85 -8.79 -8.11
N PRO A 55 0.62 -9.87 -8.89
CA PRO A 55 1.68 -10.80 -9.22
C PRO A 55 2.75 -10.10 -10.07
N LEU A 56 4.01 -10.43 -9.82
CA LEU A 56 5.14 -10.01 -10.64
C LEU A 56 5.32 -11.01 -11.79
N THR A 57 5.11 -10.54 -13.01
CA THR A 57 5.40 -11.27 -14.23
C THR A 57 6.66 -10.69 -14.88
N GLY A 58 7.83 -11.31 -14.60
CA GLY A 58 9.12 -10.82 -15.12
C GLY A 58 9.79 -9.76 -14.22
N GLY A 59 11.04 -9.41 -14.48
CA GLY A 59 11.94 -8.61 -13.67
C GLY A 59 11.40 -7.40 -12.90
N PHE A 60 12.28 -6.46 -12.53
CA PHE A 60 11.93 -5.27 -11.74
C PHE A 60 10.71 -4.54 -12.33
N PRO A 61 9.70 -4.17 -11.53
CA PRO A 61 8.46 -3.60 -12.03
C PRO A 61 8.72 -2.29 -12.76
N PRO A 62 8.34 -2.17 -14.02
CA PRO A 62 8.36 -0.91 -14.72
C PRO A 62 7.37 0.07 -14.04
N ARG A 63 7.53 1.36 -14.30
CA ARG A 63 6.69 2.43 -13.73
C ARG A 63 5.17 2.18 -13.88
N ARG A 64 4.74 1.58 -15.00
CA ARG A 64 3.32 1.30 -15.25
C ARG A 64 2.63 0.40 -14.21
N PRO A 65 3.18 -0.75 -13.77
CA PRO A 65 2.61 -1.53 -12.67
C PRO A 65 2.49 -0.75 -11.36
N LEU A 66 3.44 0.14 -11.03
CA LEU A 66 3.34 1.00 -9.85
C LEU A 66 2.21 2.02 -10.00
N GLU A 67 2.03 2.63 -11.16
CA GLU A 67 0.93 3.55 -11.46
C GLU A 67 -0.43 2.84 -11.42
N GLN A 68 -0.51 1.62 -11.94
CA GLN A 68 -1.70 0.78 -11.86
C GLN A 68 -2.05 0.42 -10.41
N LEU A 69 -1.05 0.05 -9.62
CA LEU A 69 -1.23 -0.27 -8.20
C LEU A 69 -1.74 0.96 -7.42
N ALA A 70 -1.14 2.13 -7.65
CA ALA A 70 -1.58 3.39 -7.04
C ALA A 70 -3.00 3.76 -7.44
N ALA A 71 -3.35 3.64 -8.72
CA ALA A 71 -4.70 3.92 -9.22
C ALA A 71 -5.76 2.95 -8.68
N THR A 72 -5.37 1.71 -8.35
CA THR A 72 -6.27 0.72 -7.73
C THR A 72 -6.53 1.06 -6.27
N SER A 73 -5.49 1.46 -5.53
CA SER A 73 -5.61 1.82 -4.11
C SER A 73 -6.30 3.16 -3.90
N LEU A 74 -6.02 4.14 -4.76
CA LEU A 74 -6.57 5.51 -4.65
C LEU A 74 -6.95 6.05 -6.03
N PRO A 75 -8.22 5.99 -6.45
CA PRO A 75 -8.69 6.57 -7.70
C PRO A 75 -8.37 8.07 -7.79
N GLY A 76 -7.90 8.53 -8.94
CA GLY A 76 -7.50 9.93 -9.16
C GLY A 76 -6.14 10.30 -8.59
N THR A 77 -5.31 9.31 -8.25
CA THR A 77 -3.96 9.52 -7.71
C THR A 77 -2.90 9.25 -8.76
N HIS A 78 -1.89 10.12 -8.79
CA HIS A 78 -0.72 9.98 -9.64
C HIS A 78 0.56 9.85 -8.82
N ILE A 79 1.50 9.03 -9.30
CA ILE A 79 2.83 8.92 -8.70
C ILE A 79 3.67 10.12 -9.12
N ARG A 80 4.06 10.94 -8.14
CA ARG A 80 4.97 12.08 -8.32
C ARG A 80 6.43 11.64 -8.24
N ALA A 81 6.75 10.79 -7.26
CA ALA A 81 8.13 10.38 -6.99
C ALA A 81 8.18 8.94 -6.49
N VAL A 82 9.27 8.26 -6.81
CA VAL A 82 9.63 6.94 -6.26
C VAL A 82 11.02 7.07 -5.65
N THR A 83 11.10 6.99 -4.32
CA THR A 83 12.35 7.10 -3.58
C THR A 83 12.77 5.73 -3.06
N PRO A 84 13.86 5.13 -3.57
CA PRO A 84 14.32 3.83 -3.08
C PRO A 84 14.68 3.87 -1.59
N VAL A 85 14.30 2.83 -0.87
CA VAL A 85 14.65 2.60 0.53
C VAL A 85 15.80 1.60 0.59
N LYS A 86 16.93 2.02 1.17
CA LYS A 86 18.14 1.19 1.29
C LYS A 86 18.70 1.21 2.71
N PRO A 87 19.01 0.07 3.30
CA PRO A 87 18.66 -1.29 2.83
C PRO A 87 17.13 -1.52 2.82
N PRO A 88 16.63 -2.54 2.07
CA PRO A 88 15.17 -2.74 1.88
C PRO A 88 14.40 -2.85 3.18
N TRP A 89 14.90 -3.53 4.21
CA TRP A 89 14.23 -3.71 5.49
C TRP A 89 13.92 -2.41 6.25
N ARG A 90 14.59 -1.30 5.94
CA ARG A 90 14.31 0.02 6.55
C ARG A 90 12.90 0.54 6.27
N TRP A 91 12.18 -0.05 5.33
CA TRP A 91 10.78 0.33 5.13
C TRP A 91 9.94 0.10 6.39
N ILE A 92 10.30 -0.85 7.25
CA ILE A 92 9.60 -1.12 8.52
C ILE A 92 9.79 0.05 9.50
N GLU A 93 11.01 0.59 9.60
CA GLU A 93 11.30 1.78 10.41
C GLU A 93 10.53 3.01 9.89
N LEU A 94 10.46 3.16 8.57
CA LEU A 94 9.70 4.25 7.94
C LEU A 94 8.20 4.10 8.16
N LEU A 95 7.67 2.88 8.12
CA LEU A 95 6.27 2.60 8.45
C LEU A 95 5.99 2.92 9.92
N HIS A 96 6.86 2.48 10.84
CA HIS A 96 6.77 2.84 12.26
C HIS A 96 6.71 4.36 12.43
N GLY A 97 7.66 5.11 11.85
CA GLY A 97 7.66 6.57 11.91
C GLY A 97 6.40 7.20 11.31
N SER A 98 5.85 6.64 10.23
CA SER A 98 4.57 7.09 9.67
C SER A 98 3.42 6.88 10.65
N LEU A 99 3.32 5.72 11.28
CA LEU A 99 2.30 5.44 12.29
C LEU A 99 2.47 6.33 13.53
N GLU A 100 3.70 6.59 13.96
CA GLU A 100 3.95 7.53 15.07
C GLU A 100 3.49 8.96 14.74
N THR A 101 3.69 9.42 13.51
CA THR A 101 3.25 10.77 13.10
C THR A 101 1.75 10.91 13.02
N THR A 102 1.02 9.80 12.84
CA THR A 102 -0.45 9.76 12.81
C THR A 102 -1.08 9.55 14.19
N ALA A 103 -0.26 9.24 15.21
CA ALA A 103 -0.76 9.05 16.58
C ALA A 103 -1.31 10.35 17.17
N PRO A 104 -2.38 10.26 18.02
CA PRO A 104 -2.97 11.42 18.67
C PRO A 104 -1.98 12.21 19.53
N HIS A 105 -2.19 13.51 19.68
CA HIS A 105 -1.46 14.36 20.61
C HIS A 105 -2.27 14.61 21.89
N PRO A 106 -1.63 14.60 23.08
CA PRO A 106 -0.23 14.26 23.33
C PRO A 106 0.06 12.77 23.14
N ARG A 107 1.21 12.45 22.56
CA ARG A 107 1.65 11.05 22.38
C ARG A 107 1.92 10.41 23.75
N THR A 108 1.57 9.15 23.86
CA THR A 108 1.85 8.31 25.01
C THR A 108 2.76 7.15 24.62
N ASP A 109 3.45 6.55 25.59
CA ASP A 109 4.26 5.33 25.37
C ASP A 109 3.43 4.20 24.75
N ARG A 110 2.14 4.16 25.08
CA ARG A 110 1.20 3.19 24.50
C ARG A 110 1.04 3.39 22.99
N HIS A 111 0.95 4.63 22.50
CA HIS A 111 0.84 4.92 21.08
C HIS A 111 2.12 4.54 20.33
N SER A 112 3.30 4.85 20.89
CA SER A 112 4.58 4.46 20.31
C SER A 112 4.75 2.93 20.26
N SER A 113 4.42 2.22 21.33
CA SER A 113 4.44 0.75 21.37
C SER A 113 3.45 0.13 20.40
N LEU A 114 2.28 0.74 20.22
CA LEU A 114 1.29 0.27 19.24
C LEU A 114 1.79 0.49 17.80
N ALA A 115 2.38 1.64 17.51
CA ALA A 115 2.96 1.95 16.20
C ALA A 115 4.07 0.95 15.84
N GLU A 116 5.02 0.69 16.75
CA GLU A 116 6.11 -0.26 16.58
C GLU A 116 5.57 -1.68 16.35
N THR A 117 4.72 -2.16 17.26
CA THR A 117 4.14 -3.51 17.15
C THR A 117 3.35 -3.69 15.86
N SER A 118 2.62 -2.66 15.44
CA SER A 118 1.82 -2.70 14.20
C SER A 118 2.70 -2.74 12.97
N ALA A 119 3.78 -1.94 12.91
CA ALA A 119 4.72 -1.98 11.80
C ALA A 119 5.37 -3.36 11.65
N LEU A 120 5.78 -4.00 12.77
CA LEU A 120 6.33 -5.35 12.77
C LEU A 120 5.29 -6.40 12.32
N ARG A 121 4.04 -6.29 12.76
CA ARG A 121 2.97 -7.21 12.34
C ARG A 121 2.65 -7.09 10.86
N VAL A 122 2.62 -5.88 10.31
CA VAL A 122 2.46 -5.67 8.86
C VAL A 122 3.61 -6.32 8.10
N ALA A 123 4.85 -6.14 8.55
CA ALA A 123 6.01 -6.76 7.93
C ALA A 123 5.90 -8.30 7.97
N GLN A 124 5.58 -8.87 9.11
CA GLN A 124 5.37 -10.32 9.26
C GLN A 124 4.26 -10.85 8.36
N ALA A 125 3.14 -10.12 8.23
CA ALA A 125 2.03 -10.49 7.36
C ALA A 125 2.47 -10.53 5.89
N ILE A 126 3.17 -9.50 5.44
CA ILE A 126 3.69 -9.42 4.06
C ILE A 126 4.69 -10.55 3.81
N GLU A 127 5.68 -10.72 4.66
CA GLU A 127 6.72 -11.74 4.46
C GLU A 127 6.17 -13.17 4.55
N ARG A 128 5.21 -13.41 5.43
CA ARG A 128 4.55 -14.73 5.56
C ARG A 128 3.82 -15.15 4.29
N HIS A 129 3.13 -14.22 3.64
CA HIS A 129 2.25 -14.54 2.52
C HIS A 129 2.86 -14.27 1.15
N LEU A 130 3.72 -13.24 1.03
CA LEU A 130 4.30 -12.81 -0.24
C LEU A 130 5.79 -13.12 -0.34
N GLY A 131 6.44 -13.49 0.77
CA GLY A 131 7.87 -13.73 0.87
C GLY A 131 8.67 -12.46 1.23
N ALA A 132 9.97 -12.64 1.44
CA ALA A 132 10.86 -11.55 1.87
C ALA A 132 10.87 -10.38 0.88
N VAL A 133 10.79 -9.16 1.42
CA VAL A 133 10.89 -7.92 0.66
C VAL A 133 12.32 -7.72 0.18
N ARG A 134 12.53 -7.73 -1.13
CA ARG A 134 13.83 -7.56 -1.80
C ARG A 134 14.12 -6.12 -2.17
N ILE A 135 13.08 -5.37 -2.48
CA ILE A 135 13.16 -3.97 -2.87
C ILE A 135 12.01 -3.24 -2.19
N ALA A 136 12.32 -2.07 -1.66
CA ALA A 136 11.34 -1.17 -1.08
C ALA A 136 11.56 0.26 -1.61
N ALA A 137 10.47 0.99 -1.79
CA ALA A 137 10.49 2.40 -2.14
C ALA A 137 9.37 3.14 -1.41
N ARG A 138 9.63 4.39 -1.05
CA ARG A 138 8.61 5.34 -0.64
C ARG A 138 8.02 5.99 -1.89
N ILE A 139 6.70 6.07 -1.95
CA ILE A 139 5.96 6.63 -3.08
C ILE A 139 5.40 7.98 -2.69
N GLY A 140 5.78 9.02 -3.42
CA GLY A 140 5.12 10.32 -3.36
C GLY A 140 3.89 10.31 -4.25
N LEU A 141 2.72 10.56 -3.67
CA LEU A 141 1.45 10.60 -4.37
C LEU A 141 0.95 12.04 -4.51
N VAL A 142 0.20 12.30 -5.58
CA VAL A 142 -0.53 13.56 -5.80
C VAL A 142 -1.97 13.21 -6.15
N HIS A 143 -2.92 13.86 -5.48
CA HIS A 143 -4.34 13.73 -5.75
C HIS A 143 -4.85 14.91 -6.56
N GLU A 144 -5.82 14.66 -7.44
CA GLU A 144 -6.51 15.70 -8.22
C GLU A 144 -7.65 16.37 -7.44
N ALA A 145 -8.18 15.70 -6.40
CA ALA A 145 -9.26 16.18 -5.55
C ALA A 145 -8.85 16.22 -4.08
N SER A 146 -9.67 16.84 -3.22
CA SER A 146 -9.42 16.95 -1.77
C SER A 146 -8.89 15.66 -1.16
N SER A 147 -7.64 15.70 -0.76
CA SER A 147 -6.85 14.58 -0.26
C SER A 147 -7.20 14.26 1.19
N PRO A 148 -7.09 13.00 1.64
CA PRO A 148 -7.02 12.70 3.06
C PRO A 148 -5.91 13.56 3.70
N ALA A 149 -6.09 13.96 4.95
CA ALA A 149 -5.23 14.95 5.62
C ALA A 149 -3.75 14.55 5.61
N TRP A 150 -3.47 13.23 5.66
CA TRP A 150 -2.11 12.68 5.62
C TRP A 150 -2.08 11.33 4.94
N GLN A 151 -1.03 11.08 4.14
CA GLN A 151 -0.82 9.77 3.55
C GLN A 151 0.66 9.45 3.36
N HIS A 152 0.98 8.19 3.61
CA HIS A 152 2.27 7.61 3.29
C HIS A 152 2.07 6.35 2.45
N ALA A 153 2.83 6.22 1.38
CA ALA A 153 2.74 5.07 0.50
C ALA A 153 4.11 4.41 0.30
N TYR A 154 4.09 3.09 0.25
CA TYR A 154 5.27 2.25 0.05
C TYR A 154 5.01 1.26 -1.07
N ALA A 155 5.99 1.07 -1.96
CA ALA A 155 6.03 -0.04 -2.89
C ALA A 155 7.03 -1.08 -2.39
N LEU A 156 6.58 -2.32 -2.28
CA LEU A 156 7.35 -3.44 -1.76
C LEU A 156 7.39 -4.53 -2.82
N VAL A 157 8.58 -4.99 -3.16
CA VAL A 157 8.80 -6.05 -4.16
C VAL A 157 9.35 -7.28 -3.48
N THR A 158 8.64 -8.38 -3.64
CA THR A 158 9.10 -9.72 -3.22
C THR A 158 9.57 -10.52 -4.43
N ALA A 159 9.78 -11.82 -4.30
CA ALA A 159 10.13 -12.67 -5.43
C ALA A 159 8.99 -12.84 -6.44
N THR A 160 7.74 -12.72 -5.99
CA THR A 160 6.54 -13.11 -6.74
C THR A 160 5.48 -12.02 -6.83
N HIS A 161 5.59 -10.95 -6.04
CA HIS A 161 4.57 -9.90 -5.96
C HIS A 161 5.17 -8.50 -5.91
N LEU A 162 4.44 -7.55 -6.47
CA LEU A 162 4.49 -6.14 -6.14
C LEU A 162 3.34 -5.84 -5.17
N ALA A 163 3.66 -5.20 -4.06
CA ALA A 163 2.68 -4.77 -3.07
C ALA A 163 2.76 -3.25 -2.86
N GLY A 164 1.62 -2.60 -2.80
CA GLY A 164 1.47 -1.20 -2.37
C GLY A 164 0.87 -1.16 -0.98
N LEU A 165 1.58 -0.57 -0.04
CA LEU A 165 1.08 -0.32 1.31
C LEU A 165 0.79 1.17 1.44
N LEU A 166 -0.44 1.50 1.79
CA LEU A 166 -0.92 2.85 2.01
C LEU A 166 -1.27 3.04 3.48
N VAL A 167 -0.83 4.15 4.06
CA VAL A 167 -1.25 4.64 5.38
C VAL A 167 -2.00 5.93 5.14
N THR A 168 -3.27 5.98 5.51
CA THR A 168 -4.11 7.19 5.40
C THR A 168 -4.60 7.61 6.76
N VAL A 169 -4.82 8.91 6.92
CA VAL A 169 -5.52 9.52 8.06
C VAL A 169 -6.69 10.29 7.50
N GLU A 170 -7.88 9.96 7.95
CA GLU A 170 -9.12 10.66 7.61
C GLU A 170 -9.55 11.51 8.82
N ASP A 171 -9.92 12.77 8.55
CA ASP A 171 -10.49 13.71 9.51
C ASP A 171 -12.01 13.58 9.58
#